data_4d8915e572f83907c3aa5ba8bcbd0d5a
#
_entry.id   4d8915e572f83907c3aa5ba8bcbd0d5a
#
_cell.length_a   1.000
_cell.length_b   1.000
_cell.length_c   1.000
_cell.angle_alpha   90.00
_cell.angle_beta   90.00
_cell.angle_gamma   90.00
#
_symmetry.space_group_name_H-M   'P 1'
#
loop_
_entity.id
_entity.type
_entity.pdbx_description
1 polymer ?
#
loop_
_entity_poly.entity_id
_entity_poly.type
_entity_poly.pdbx_seq_one_letter_code
_entity_poly.pdbx_strand_id
1 'polypeptide(L)'
;GSFAYSNLSGRLQWGAQAFSQTQFFFTPGYSLYSSFDFLTRDQAVATQTMRGATVFGIYPISRFRRLELSAGFYHSSENFDDPSVQTANEAFLSNEFGVELFRDGLFAPLTATYVQETTIFREFGPLAGNTVRISFTESPKLGNTLSQRSVDADARYYFRLGDTGLLAFRARGFKSWGDYPDFTFFGGNSEMRGYEYLEFIGHKAFFANVELRFPLV
;
A
#
# COMPACT_ATOMS: atom_id res chain seq x y z
N GLY A 1 -9.17 14.37 -10.37
CA GLY A 1 -9.63 13.66 -11.59
C GLY A 1 -8.54 12.78 -12.16
N SER A 2 -8.92 11.79 -12.96
CA SER A 2 -7.97 10.91 -13.63
C SER A 2 -8.47 10.56 -15.05
N PHE A 3 -7.52 10.32 -15.93
CA PHE A 3 -7.73 9.75 -17.25
C PHE A 3 -6.85 8.51 -17.39
N ALA A 4 -7.42 7.40 -17.82
CA ALA A 4 -6.69 6.15 -18.00
C ALA A 4 -7.04 5.50 -19.34
N TYR A 5 -6.04 4.89 -19.96
CA TYR A 5 -6.18 4.03 -21.12
C TYR A 5 -5.50 2.69 -20.84
N SER A 6 -6.13 1.61 -21.26
CA SER A 6 -5.55 0.26 -21.15
C SER A 6 -5.82 -0.57 -22.41
N ASN A 7 -4.82 -1.36 -22.80
CA ASN A 7 -4.91 -2.36 -23.86
C ASN A 7 -4.69 -3.75 -23.25
N LEU A 8 -5.73 -4.56 -23.26
CA LEU A 8 -5.77 -5.91 -22.67
C LEU A 8 -5.85 -7.01 -23.74
N SER A 9 -5.74 -6.68 -25.02
CA SER A 9 -5.96 -7.60 -26.13
C SER A 9 -4.80 -8.56 -26.38
N GLY A 10 -3.58 -8.19 -25.96
CA GLY A 10 -2.37 -8.98 -26.18
C GLY A 10 -1.93 -9.74 -24.94
N ARG A 11 -0.90 -10.60 -25.11
CA ARG A 11 -0.25 -11.28 -23.99
C ARG A 11 0.40 -10.27 -23.04
N LEU A 12 1.03 -9.22 -23.57
CA LEU A 12 1.43 -8.07 -22.78
C LEU A 12 0.24 -7.12 -22.66
N GLN A 13 -0.32 -7.04 -21.47
CA GLN A 13 -1.35 -6.07 -21.13
C GLN A 13 -0.67 -4.80 -20.62
N TRP A 14 -1.06 -3.64 -21.11
CA TRP A 14 -0.44 -2.39 -20.70
C TRP A 14 -1.44 -1.25 -20.62
N GLY A 15 -1.08 -0.21 -19.92
CA GLY A 15 -1.88 0.99 -19.82
C GLY A 15 -1.08 2.18 -19.34
N ALA A 16 -1.72 3.33 -19.45
CA ALA A 16 -1.21 4.59 -18.97
C ALA A 16 -2.33 5.37 -18.27
N GLN A 17 -1.97 6.09 -17.23
CA GLN A 17 -2.88 6.91 -16.45
C GLN A 17 -2.24 8.26 -16.16
N ALA A 18 -3.00 9.34 -16.34
CA ALA A 18 -2.69 10.65 -15.80
C ALA A 18 -3.70 10.98 -14.69
N PHE A 19 -3.22 11.54 -13.58
CA PHE A 19 -4.06 11.78 -12.42
C PHE A 19 -3.73 13.09 -11.70
N SER A 20 -4.75 13.64 -11.05
CA SER A 20 -4.66 14.69 -10.05
C SER A 20 -5.61 14.33 -8.93
N GLN A 21 -5.07 13.99 -7.78
CA GLN A 21 -5.81 13.50 -6.61
C GLN A 21 -5.43 14.34 -5.39
N THR A 22 -6.43 14.75 -4.62
CA THR A 22 -6.23 15.45 -3.35
C THR A 22 -6.82 14.61 -2.23
N GLN A 23 -6.05 14.38 -1.19
CA GLN A 23 -6.46 13.77 0.07
C GLN A 23 -6.60 14.87 1.12
N PHE A 24 -7.57 14.71 2.03
CA PHE A 24 -7.87 15.65 3.09
C PHE A 24 -7.56 14.99 4.44
N PHE A 25 -6.88 15.72 5.31
CA PHE A 25 -6.55 15.29 6.66
C PHE A 25 -7.27 16.20 7.65
N PHE A 26 -7.97 15.62 8.61
CA PHE A 26 -8.89 16.34 9.52
C PHE A 26 -8.37 16.45 10.95
N THR A 27 -7.30 15.76 11.31
CA THR A 27 -6.68 15.85 12.63
C THR A 27 -5.17 15.90 12.52
N PRO A 28 -4.48 16.64 13.40
CA PRO A 28 -3.04 16.55 13.56
C PRO A 28 -2.70 15.14 14.08
N GLY A 29 -1.82 14.47 13.38
CA GLY A 29 -1.52 13.07 13.65
C GLY A 29 -2.47 12.12 12.94
N TYR A 30 -1.94 10.99 12.51
CA TYR A 30 -2.60 10.01 11.65
C TYR A 30 -3.75 9.25 12.30
N SER A 31 -4.75 9.93 12.79
CA SER A 31 -6.03 9.28 13.05
C SER A 31 -6.88 9.34 11.79
N LEU A 32 -6.65 8.41 10.87
CA LEU A 32 -7.52 8.19 9.71
C LEU A 32 -8.95 7.78 10.12
N TYR A 33 -9.22 7.62 11.41
CA TYR A 33 -10.46 7.05 11.94
C TYR A 33 -11.04 7.77 13.17
N SER A 34 -10.88 9.07 13.27
CA SER A 34 -11.85 9.78 14.09
C SER A 34 -13.17 9.83 13.31
N SER A 35 -14.19 9.19 13.88
CA SER A 35 -15.58 9.10 13.40
C SER A 35 -15.88 9.89 12.12
N PHE A 36 -16.16 9.18 11.03
CA PHE A 36 -16.51 9.72 9.71
C PHE A 36 -17.86 10.48 9.68
N ASP A 37 -18.25 11.12 10.75
CA ASP A 37 -19.48 11.87 10.81
C ASP A 37 -19.29 13.19 10.08
N PHE A 38 -19.54 13.14 8.76
CA PHE A 38 -19.88 14.31 7.93
C PHE A 38 -18.87 15.48 7.94
N LEU A 39 -17.56 15.17 7.96
CA LEU A 39 -16.55 16.22 7.84
C LEU A 39 -16.58 16.84 6.44
N THR A 40 -16.72 18.15 6.39
CA THR A 40 -16.68 18.92 5.16
C THR A 40 -15.24 19.25 4.76
N ARG A 41 -15.02 19.53 3.48
CA ARG A 41 -13.72 19.92 2.95
C ARG A 41 -13.07 21.08 3.72
N ASP A 42 -13.89 22.02 4.17
CA ASP A 42 -13.46 23.23 4.88
C ASP A 42 -12.98 22.96 6.32
N GLN A 43 -13.15 21.74 6.81
CA GLN A 43 -12.68 21.29 8.13
C GLN A 43 -11.35 20.52 8.06
N ALA A 44 -10.78 20.37 6.87
CA ALA A 44 -9.49 19.74 6.71
C ALA A 44 -8.36 20.62 7.26
N VAL A 45 -7.52 20.08 8.12
CA VAL A 45 -6.34 20.78 8.67
C VAL A 45 -5.15 20.75 7.73
N ALA A 46 -5.11 19.76 6.83
CA ALA A 46 -4.10 19.63 5.80
C ALA A 46 -4.66 18.96 4.54
N THR A 47 -4.05 19.26 3.41
CA THR A 47 -4.32 18.60 2.13
C THR A 47 -3.04 18.11 1.51
N GLN A 48 -3.06 16.91 0.95
CA GLN A 48 -1.99 16.39 0.12
C GLN A 48 -2.50 16.22 -1.31
N THR A 49 -1.86 16.88 -2.26
CA THR A 49 -2.20 16.80 -3.68
C THR A 49 -1.09 16.07 -4.43
N MET A 50 -1.48 14.99 -5.12
CA MET A 50 -0.61 14.22 -5.98
C MET A 50 -1.05 14.42 -7.45
N ARG A 51 -0.11 14.82 -8.31
CA ARG A 51 -0.34 15.04 -9.76
C ARG A 51 0.75 14.37 -10.56
N GLY A 52 0.36 13.62 -11.56
CA GLY A 52 1.35 12.94 -12.38
C GLY A 52 0.77 11.98 -13.39
N ALA A 53 1.65 11.11 -13.88
CA ALA A 53 1.30 10.05 -14.80
C ALA A 53 2.04 8.76 -14.46
N THR A 54 1.43 7.65 -14.79
CA THR A 54 2.02 6.31 -14.67
C THR A 54 1.76 5.50 -15.93
N VAL A 55 2.70 4.64 -16.26
CA VAL A 55 2.53 3.59 -17.26
C VAL A 55 2.75 2.26 -16.58
N PHE A 56 2.02 1.24 -17.00
CA PHE A 56 2.18 -0.10 -16.43
C PHE A 56 2.07 -1.17 -17.50
N GLY A 57 2.70 -2.29 -17.24
CA GLY A 57 2.64 -3.49 -18.08
C GLY A 57 2.49 -4.73 -17.21
N ILE A 58 1.65 -5.66 -17.64
CA ILE A 58 1.42 -6.95 -17.00
C ILE A 58 1.73 -8.03 -18.02
N TYR A 59 2.72 -8.87 -17.68
CA TYR A 59 3.12 -9.99 -18.50
C TYR A 59 2.80 -11.31 -17.81
N PRO A 60 1.83 -12.10 -18.29
CA PRO A 60 1.54 -13.42 -17.76
C PRO A 60 2.65 -14.41 -18.16
N ILE A 61 3.40 -14.90 -17.18
CA ILE A 61 4.40 -15.95 -17.36
C ILE A 61 3.70 -17.30 -17.57
N SER A 62 2.67 -17.53 -16.75
CA SER A 62 1.82 -18.72 -16.83
C SER A 62 0.39 -18.36 -16.38
N ARG A 63 -0.51 -19.35 -16.38
CA ARG A 63 -1.89 -19.20 -15.88
C ARG A 63 -1.96 -18.73 -14.41
N PHE A 64 -0.90 -18.98 -13.63
CA PHE A 64 -0.85 -18.70 -12.20
C PHE A 64 0.21 -17.68 -11.79
N ARG A 65 1.02 -17.20 -12.73
CA ARG A 65 2.16 -16.33 -12.46
C ARG A 65 2.23 -15.19 -13.44
N ARG A 66 2.47 -13.99 -12.94
CA ARG A 66 2.66 -12.80 -13.77
C ARG A 66 3.73 -11.88 -13.20
N LEU A 67 4.33 -11.11 -14.07
CA LEU A 67 5.18 -9.98 -13.76
C LEU A 67 4.42 -8.69 -14.06
N GLU A 68 4.37 -7.79 -13.11
CA GLU A 68 3.80 -6.46 -13.25
C GLU A 68 4.95 -5.45 -13.17
N LEU A 69 5.04 -4.56 -14.14
CA LEU A 69 6.03 -3.49 -14.17
C LEU A 69 5.29 -2.16 -14.26
N SER A 70 5.75 -1.16 -13.53
CA SER A 70 5.23 0.19 -13.70
C SER A 70 6.33 1.23 -13.58
N ALA A 71 6.13 2.35 -14.27
CA ALA A 71 6.95 3.54 -14.15
C ALA A 71 6.03 4.74 -13.99
N GLY A 72 6.33 5.59 -13.02
CA GLY A 72 5.56 6.78 -12.72
C GLY A 72 6.44 8.02 -12.67
N PHE A 73 5.79 9.15 -12.82
CA PHE A 73 6.38 10.45 -12.52
C PHE A 73 5.27 11.32 -11.95
N TYR A 74 5.45 11.77 -10.71
CA TYR A 74 4.45 12.59 -10.05
C TYR A 74 5.05 13.58 -9.06
N HIS A 75 4.33 14.67 -8.89
CA HIS A 75 4.58 15.67 -7.85
C HIS A 75 3.58 15.45 -6.71
N SER A 76 4.09 15.35 -5.49
CA SER A 76 3.30 15.40 -4.27
C SER A 76 3.52 16.73 -3.60
N SER A 77 2.45 17.40 -3.20
CA SER A 77 2.51 18.64 -2.45
C SER A 77 1.55 18.59 -1.28
N GLU A 78 1.99 19.10 -0.17
CA GLU A 78 1.23 19.22 1.05
C GLU A 78 0.95 20.68 1.37
N ASN A 79 -0.21 20.94 1.92
CA ASN A 79 -0.61 22.28 2.35
C ASN A 79 -1.38 22.18 3.67
N PHE A 80 -0.93 22.93 4.68
CA PHE A 80 -1.62 23.13 5.95
C PHE A 80 -2.31 24.48 5.96
N ASP A 81 -3.51 24.54 6.53
CA ASP A 81 -4.23 25.81 6.69
C ASP A 81 -3.60 26.69 7.77
N ASP A 82 -2.98 26.06 8.80
CA ASP A 82 -2.31 26.76 9.89
C ASP A 82 -0.84 26.29 10.00
N PRO A 83 0.14 27.21 9.83
CA PRO A 83 1.58 26.89 9.97
C PRO A 83 1.96 26.37 11.36
N SER A 84 1.23 26.72 12.42
CA SER A 84 1.50 26.21 13.78
C SER A 84 1.16 24.73 13.89
N VAL A 85 0.09 24.28 13.24
CA VAL A 85 -0.30 22.87 13.14
C VAL A 85 0.72 22.10 12.31
N GLN A 86 1.22 22.67 11.22
CA GLN A 86 2.29 22.08 10.43
C GLN A 86 3.53 21.81 11.29
N THR A 87 4.02 22.84 12.00
CA THR A 87 5.23 22.71 12.84
C THR A 87 5.04 21.69 13.95
N ALA A 88 3.88 21.65 14.59
CA ALA A 88 3.57 20.68 15.64
C ALA A 88 3.52 19.23 15.08
N ASN A 89 2.93 19.06 13.89
CA ASN A 89 2.85 17.76 13.23
C ASN A 89 4.24 17.27 12.79
N GLU A 90 5.05 18.10 12.19
CA GLU A 90 6.44 17.78 11.80
C GLU A 90 7.29 17.38 13.01
N ALA A 91 7.17 18.12 14.12
CA ALA A 91 7.88 17.80 15.36
C ALA A 91 7.42 16.44 15.94
N PHE A 92 6.12 16.18 15.96
CA PHE A 92 5.58 14.89 16.41
C PHE A 92 6.08 13.73 15.56
N LEU A 93 5.98 13.85 14.24
CA LEU A 93 6.37 12.79 13.31
C LEU A 93 7.89 12.53 13.34
N SER A 94 8.69 13.59 13.43
CA SER A 94 10.13 13.47 13.56
C SER A 94 10.53 12.77 14.88
N ASN A 95 9.86 13.07 15.97
CA ASN A 95 10.15 12.45 17.28
C ASN A 95 9.71 10.98 17.35
N GLU A 96 8.52 10.65 16.82
CA GLU A 96 7.98 9.28 16.91
C GLU A 96 8.59 8.35 15.85
N PHE A 97 8.81 8.83 14.64
CA PHE A 97 9.21 7.99 13.51
C PHE A 97 10.59 8.32 12.94
N GLY A 98 11.18 9.44 13.31
CA GLY A 98 12.49 9.89 12.85
C GLY A 98 12.52 10.32 11.38
N VAL A 99 11.38 10.48 10.73
CA VAL A 99 11.21 10.85 9.31
C VAL A 99 9.96 11.67 9.10
N GLU A 100 9.93 12.43 8.02
CA GLU A 100 8.73 13.15 7.57
C GLU A 100 7.75 12.15 6.93
N LEU A 101 6.47 12.19 7.35
CA LEU A 101 5.40 11.42 6.72
C LEU A 101 4.80 12.14 5.52
N PHE A 102 4.68 13.45 5.61
CA PHE A 102 4.26 14.28 4.50
C PHE A 102 5.45 14.67 3.63
N ARG A 103 5.21 14.79 2.34
CA ARG A 103 6.28 15.00 1.38
C ARG A 103 5.85 16.00 0.33
N ASP A 104 6.72 16.97 0.12
CA ASP A 104 6.62 17.87 -1.02
C ASP A 104 7.80 17.61 -1.94
N GLY A 105 7.51 17.24 -3.18
CA GLY A 105 8.54 17.00 -4.17
C GLY A 105 8.13 16.12 -5.32
N LEU A 106 9.10 15.87 -6.19
CA LEU A 106 8.95 15.03 -7.37
C LEU A 106 9.42 13.61 -7.08
N PHE A 107 8.67 12.64 -7.58
CA PHE A 107 8.98 11.22 -7.50
C PHE A 107 8.96 10.59 -8.89
N ALA A 108 9.89 9.69 -9.13
CA ALA A 108 9.99 8.92 -10.37
C ALA A 108 10.05 7.40 -10.06
N PRO A 109 8.99 6.80 -9.46
CA PRO A 109 9.02 5.41 -9.04
C PRO A 109 9.00 4.45 -10.22
N LEU A 110 9.86 3.44 -10.12
CA LEU A 110 9.88 2.25 -10.95
C LEU A 110 9.53 1.06 -10.06
N THR A 111 8.47 0.33 -10.39
CA THR A 111 8.03 -0.80 -9.59
C THR A 111 8.05 -2.09 -10.42
N ALA A 112 8.59 -3.14 -9.84
CA ALA A 112 8.52 -4.50 -10.36
C ALA A 112 7.82 -5.38 -9.33
N THR A 113 6.77 -6.08 -9.75
CA THR A 113 5.99 -6.96 -8.86
C THR A 113 5.88 -8.34 -9.48
N TYR A 114 6.28 -9.36 -8.74
CA TYR A 114 5.98 -10.75 -9.05
C TYR A 114 4.73 -11.19 -8.30
N VAL A 115 3.80 -11.81 -9.02
CA VAL A 115 2.57 -12.36 -8.45
C VAL A 115 2.45 -13.83 -8.85
N GLN A 116 2.24 -14.68 -7.86
CA GLN A 116 1.82 -16.06 -8.03
C GLN A 116 0.50 -16.26 -7.29
N GLU A 117 -0.48 -16.88 -7.97
CA GLU A 117 -1.77 -17.14 -7.38
C GLU A 117 -2.28 -18.51 -7.82
N THR A 118 -2.21 -19.48 -6.91
CA THR A 118 -2.76 -20.83 -7.09
C THR A 118 -3.90 -21.12 -6.14
N THR A 119 -4.36 -20.09 -5.41
CA THR A 119 -5.41 -20.22 -4.40
C THR A 119 -6.73 -20.62 -5.03
N ILE A 120 -7.32 -21.69 -4.52
CA ILE A 120 -8.64 -22.17 -4.90
C ILE A 120 -9.63 -21.64 -3.88
N PHE A 121 -10.59 -20.85 -4.36
CA PHE A 121 -11.67 -20.30 -3.53
C PHE A 121 -12.95 -21.10 -3.72
N ARG A 122 -13.74 -21.22 -2.66
CA ARG A 122 -15.14 -21.61 -2.67
C ARG A 122 -15.96 -20.62 -1.86
N GLU A 123 -17.27 -20.88 -1.74
CA GLU A 123 -18.29 -19.98 -1.17
C GLU A 123 -17.88 -19.29 0.15
N PHE A 124 -17.11 -19.96 1.00
CA PHE A 124 -16.72 -19.45 2.32
C PHE A 124 -15.23 -19.06 2.43
N GLY A 125 -14.52 -18.98 1.32
CA GLY A 125 -13.12 -18.51 1.30
C GLY A 125 -12.14 -19.49 0.64
N PRO A 126 -10.82 -19.27 0.88
CA PRO A 126 -9.78 -20.12 0.30
C PRO A 126 -9.79 -21.51 0.90
N LEU A 127 -9.60 -22.53 0.08
CA LEU A 127 -9.54 -23.93 0.48
C LEU A 127 -8.16 -24.56 0.37
N ALA A 128 -7.37 -24.16 -0.62
CA ALA A 128 -6.05 -24.73 -0.89
C ALA A 128 -5.24 -23.80 -1.77
N GLY A 129 -3.93 -24.05 -1.87
CA GLY A 129 -3.04 -23.31 -2.73
C GLY A 129 -2.29 -22.20 -2.01
N ASN A 130 -1.75 -21.29 -2.79
CA ASN A 130 -0.95 -20.19 -2.25
C ASN A 130 -1.10 -18.92 -3.10
N THR A 131 -0.89 -17.80 -2.45
CA THR A 131 -0.72 -16.48 -3.07
C THR A 131 0.60 -15.91 -2.60
N VAL A 132 1.43 -15.47 -3.53
CA VAL A 132 2.70 -14.77 -3.23
C VAL A 132 2.75 -13.51 -4.07
N ARG A 133 2.94 -12.37 -3.42
CA ARG A 133 3.18 -11.08 -4.07
C ARG A 133 4.46 -10.48 -3.49
N ILE A 134 5.40 -10.14 -4.36
CA ILE A 134 6.64 -9.49 -3.97
C ILE A 134 6.81 -8.28 -4.89
N SER A 135 6.87 -7.09 -4.30
CA SER A 135 7.04 -5.83 -5.01
C SER A 135 8.33 -5.16 -4.58
N PHE A 136 9.05 -4.66 -5.55
CA PHE A 136 10.20 -3.78 -5.34
C PHE A 136 9.91 -2.46 -6.04
N THR A 137 10.04 -1.36 -5.31
CA THR A 137 9.89 0.00 -5.86
C THR A 137 11.16 0.79 -5.61
N GLU A 138 11.61 1.48 -6.64
CA GLU A 138 12.71 2.45 -6.55
C GLU A 138 12.31 3.75 -7.24
N SER A 139 12.37 4.85 -6.50
CA SER A 139 12.37 6.21 -7.03
C SER A 139 13.81 6.75 -6.95
N PRO A 140 14.55 6.80 -8.05
CA PRO A 140 15.92 7.28 -8.03
C PRO A 140 15.99 8.79 -7.84
N LYS A 141 17.09 9.27 -7.28
CA LYS A 141 17.40 10.71 -7.21
C LYS A 141 17.91 11.20 -8.57
N LEU A 142 17.03 11.77 -9.37
CA LEU A 142 17.32 12.33 -10.67
C LEU A 142 17.10 13.86 -10.61
N GLY A 143 18.17 14.61 -10.42
CA GLY A 143 18.08 16.07 -10.21
C GLY A 143 17.28 16.41 -8.95
N ASN A 144 16.07 16.92 -9.11
CA ASN A 144 15.18 17.34 -8.01
C ASN A 144 14.23 16.24 -7.53
N THR A 145 14.33 15.00 -8.02
CA THR A 145 13.48 13.94 -7.53
C THR A 145 13.96 13.41 -6.18
N LEU A 146 13.01 12.98 -5.36
CA LEU A 146 13.26 12.40 -4.05
C LEU A 146 13.57 10.91 -4.17
N SER A 147 14.62 10.46 -3.47
CA SER A 147 14.95 9.05 -3.46
C SER A 147 14.10 8.27 -2.46
N GLN A 148 13.56 7.15 -2.94
CA GLN A 148 12.74 6.24 -2.15
C GLN A 148 12.91 4.83 -2.67
N ARG A 149 13.07 3.89 -1.77
CA ARG A 149 13.10 2.45 -2.09
C ARG A 149 12.20 1.71 -1.15
N SER A 150 11.48 0.72 -1.67
CA SER A 150 10.68 -0.16 -0.81
C SER A 150 10.61 -1.58 -1.35
N VAL A 151 10.47 -2.51 -0.41
CA VAL A 151 10.12 -3.91 -0.67
C VAL A 151 8.86 -4.22 0.14
N ASP A 152 7.85 -4.76 -0.52
CA ASP A 152 6.64 -5.33 0.11
C ASP A 152 6.50 -6.78 -0.34
N ALA A 153 6.33 -7.69 0.62
CA ALA A 153 6.13 -9.11 0.36
C ALA A 153 4.95 -9.63 1.18
N ASP A 154 3.94 -10.20 0.55
CA ASP A 154 2.79 -10.88 1.17
C ASP A 154 2.73 -12.31 0.63
N ALA A 155 2.86 -13.28 1.52
CA ALA A 155 2.78 -14.69 1.20
C ALA A 155 1.67 -15.35 2.02
N ARG A 156 0.79 -16.08 1.36
CA ARG A 156 -0.32 -16.81 1.96
C ARG A 156 -0.29 -18.24 1.47
N TYR A 157 -0.50 -19.17 2.38
CA TYR A 157 -0.56 -20.58 2.08
C TYR A 157 -1.76 -21.23 2.77
N TYR A 158 -2.49 -22.02 2.02
CA TYR A 158 -3.72 -22.69 2.49
C TYR A 158 -3.55 -24.19 2.34
N PHE A 159 -3.55 -24.87 3.48
CA PHE A 159 -3.37 -26.31 3.56
C PHE A 159 -4.63 -26.96 4.11
N ARG A 160 -5.23 -27.82 3.30
CA ARG A 160 -6.43 -28.56 3.68
C ARG A 160 -6.10 -29.68 4.67
N LEU A 161 -6.77 -29.73 5.79
CA LEU A 161 -6.67 -30.78 6.81
C LEU A 161 -7.93 -31.66 6.75
N GLY A 162 -7.81 -32.80 6.09
CA GLY A 162 -8.97 -33.68 5.88
C GLY A 162 -10.07 -33.03 5.06
N ASP A 163 -11.32 -33.37 5.37
CA ASP A 163 -12.49 -32.90 4.60
C ASP A 163 -13.04 -31.56 5.08
N THR A 164 -12.82 -31.20 6.33
CA THR A 164 -13.47 -30.07 6.99
C THR A 164 -12.49 -29.02 7.54
N GLY A 165 -11.23 -29.39 7.76
CA GLY A 165 -10.24 -28.51 8.35
C GLY A 165 -9.41 -27.74 7.30
N LEU A 166 -8.99 -26.52 7.64
CA LEU A 166 -8.06 -25.72 6.86
C LEU A 166 -7.05 -25.06 7.78
N LEU A 167 -5.77 -25.21 7.44
CA LEU A 167 -4.69 -24.46 8.06
C LEU A 167 -4.27 -23.34 7.10
N ALA A 168 -4.38 -22.10 7.54
CA ALA A 168 -4.01 -20.93 6.77
C ALA A 168 -2.81 -20.23 7.41
N PHE A 169 -1.82 -19.95 6.59
CA PHE A 169 -0.63 -19.19 6.94
C PHE A 169 -0.59 -17.89 6.15
N ARG A 170 -0.23 -16.80 6.79
CA ARG A 170 0.11 -15.54 6.13
C ARG A 170 1.35 -14.96 6.77
N ALA A 171 2.26 -14.48 5.93
CA ALA A 171 3.38 -13.65 6.36
C ALA A 171 3.44 -12.42 5.46
N ARG A 172 3.58 -11.24 6.05
CA ARG A 172 3.79 -9.99 5.33
C ARG A 172 5.00 -9.27 5.90
N GLY A 173 5.86 -8.79 5.00
CA GLY A 173 7.02 -7.98 5.35
C GLY A 173 7.07 -6.74 4.47
N PHE A 174 7.38 -5.61 5.08
CA PHE A 174 7.59 -4.34 4.40
C PHE A 174 8.85 -3.69 4.92
N LYS A 175 9.61 -3.08 4.01
CA LYS A 175 10.73 -2.23 4.37
C LYS A 175 10.87 -1.12 3.34
N SER A 176 11.00 0.11 3.82
CA SER A 176 11.33 1.26 3.00
C SER A 176 12.58 1.99 3.52
N TRP A 177 13.32 2.60 2.60
CA TRP A 177 14.53 3.38 2.90
C TRP A 177 14.80 4.39 1.78
N GLY A 178 15.71 5.33 2.03
CA GLY A 178 16.05 6.43 1.14
C GLY A 178 15.95 7.77 1.85
N ASP A 179 16.02 8.87 1.11
CA ASP A 179 15.86 10.22 1.67
C ASP A 179 14.45 10.41 2.24
N TYR A 180 13.45 9.77 1.59
CA TYR A 180 12.04 9.83 1.95
C TYR A 180 11.44 8.42 1.96
N PRO A 181 11.66 7.63 3.02
CA PRO A 181 11.11 6.29 3.12
C PRO A 181 9.59 6.31 3.17
N ASP A 182 8.96 5.34 2.53
CA ASP A 182 7.52 5.13 2.58
C ASP A 182 7.10 4.43 3.86
N PHE A 183 5.82 4.53 4.21
CA PHE A 183 5.25 3.91 5.39
C PHE A 183 4.22 2.86 5.00
N THR A 184 4.12 1.83 5.82
CA THR A 184 3.03 0.89 5.79
C THR A 184 2.21 0.99 7.06
N PHE A 185 0.91 0.79 6.90
CA PHE A 185 -0.04 0.70 8.00
C PHE A 185 -0.57 -0.72 8.04
N PHE A 186 -0.75 -1.27 9.22
CA PHE A 186 -1.36 -2.57 9.40
C PHE A 186 -2.06 -2.69 10.77
N GLY A 187 -2.97 -3.64 10.86
CA GLY A 187 -3.81 -3.87 12.03
C GLY A 187 -5.25 -4.23 11.64
N GLY A 188 -6.07 -4.51 12.64
CA GLY A 188 -7.46 -4.88 12.46
C GLY A 188 -7.69 -6.34 12.06
N ASN A 189 -8.95 -6.72 11.96
CA ASN A 189 -9.39 -8.11 11.80
C ASN A 189 -8.85 -8.85 10.57
N SER A 190 -8.51 -8.12 9.51
CA SER A 190 -7.99 -8.71 8.26
C SER A 190 -6.50 -9.03 8.31
N GLU A 191 -5.78 -8.45 9.26
CA GLU A 191 -4.33 -8.57 9.37
C GLU A 191 -3.90 -9.07 10.75
N MET A 192 -4.20 -8.33 11.80
CA MET A 192 -3.89 -8.68 13.18
C MET A 192 -5.14 -8.55 14.05
N ARG A 193 -5.78 -9.68 14.35
CA ARG A 193 -6.98 -9.71 15.20
C ARG A 193 -6.66 -9.29 16.62
N GLY A 194 -7.54 -8.49 17.22
CA GLY A 194 -7.38 -7.97 18.58
C GLY A 194 -6.70 -6.61 18.65
N TYR A 195 -6.30 -6.07 17.50
CA TYR A 195 -5.75 -4.72 17.37
C TYR A 195 -6.71 -3.84 16.56
N GLU A 196 -6.63 -2.54 16.76
CA GLU A 196 -7.41 -1.57 16.00
C GLU A 196 -6.99 -1.52 14.54
N TYR A 197 -7.88 -1.02 13.70
CA TYR A 197 -7.60 -0.90 12.27
C TYR A 197 -6.49 0.14 12.03
N LEU A 198 -5.42 -0.25 11.30
CA LEU A 198 -4.24 0.57 11.04
C LEU A 198 -3.51 1.07 12.30
N GLU A 199 -3.59 0.35 13.41
CA GLU A 199 -2.97 0.71 14.68
C GLU A 199 -1.45 0.86 14.58
N PHE A 200 -0.82 0.05 13.76
CA PHE A 200 0.62 0.05 13.59
C PHE A 200 1.02 0.81 12.32
N ILE A 201 2.01 1.68 12.47
CA ILE A 201 2.63 2.41 11.37
C ILE A 201 4.15 2.24 11.44
N GLY A 202 4.81 2.15 10.28
CA GLY A 202 6.27 2.12 10.23
C GLY A 202 6.83 2.00 8.82
N HIS A 203 8.10 2.33 8.69
CA HIS A 203 8.88 2.09 7.46
C HIS A 203 9.55 0.71 7.43
N LYS A 204 9.37 -0.07 8.49
CA LYS A 204 9.72 -1.50 8.59
C LYS A 204 8.62 -2.19 9.36
N ALA A 205 8.05 -3.22 8.77
CA ALA A 205 7.01 -4.02 9.39
C ALA A 205 7.14 -5.48 9.01
N PHE A 206 6.80 -6.34 9.94
CA PHE A 206 6.65 -7.77 9.69
C PHE A 206 5.56 -8.31 10.60
N PHE A 207 4.65 -9.09 10.02
CA PHE A 207 3.73 -9.90 10.82
C PHE A 207 3.49 -11.26 10.17
N ALA A 208 3.07 -12.22 10.99
CA ALA A 208 2.69 -13.54 10.52
C ALA A 208 1.48 -14.03 11.30
N ASN A 209 0.57 -14.68 10.58
CA ASN A 209 -0.64 -15.28 11.13
C ASN A 209 -0.68 -16.76 10.80
N VAL A 210 -1.14 -17.54 11.77
CA VAL A 210 -1.49 -18.95 11.58
C VAL A 210 -2.93 -19.13 12.09
N GLU A 211 -3.79 -19.63 11.22
CA GLU A 211 -5.21 -19.83 11.54
C GLU A 211 -5.62 -21.26 11.25
N LEU A 212 -6.23 -21.89 12.23
CA LEU A 212 -6.97 -23.15 12.03
C LEU A 212 -8.45 -22.81 11.83
N ARG A 213 -8.99 -23.20 10.69
CA ARG A 213 -10.40 -22.98 10.33
C ARG A 213 -11.12 -24.31 10.23
N PHE A 214 -12.27 -24.43 10.89
CA PHE A 214 -13.14 -25.60 10.84
C PHE A 214 -14.59 -25.17 10.99
N PRO A 215 -15.56 -25.91 10.40
CA PRO A 215 -16.96 -25.60 10.59
C PRO A 215 -17.37 -25.85 12.05
N LEU A 216 -18.09 -24.90 12.62
CA LEU A 216 -18.83 -25.11 13.87
C LEU A 216 -20.17 -25.69 13.52
N VAL A 217 -20.48 -26.91 14.00
CA VAL A 217 -21.76 -27.61 13.82
C VAL A 217 -22.77 -27.08 14.81
#